data_903d706d674fb37050f88aee5f495e36
#
_entry.id   903d706d674fb37050f88aee5f495e36
#
_cell.length_a   1.000
_cell.length_b   1.000
_cell.length_c   1.000
_cell.angle_alpha   90.00
_cell.angle_beta   90.00
_cell.angle_gamma   90.00
#
_symmetry.space_group_name_H-M   'P 1'
#
loop_
_entity.id
_entity.type
_entity.pdbx_description
1 polymer ?
#
loop_
_entity_poly.entity_id
_entity_poly.type
_entity_poly.pdbx_seq_one_letter_code
_entity_poly.pdbx_strand_id
1 'polypeptide(L)'
;MNTIGKKLKRPTVADLRALKGQRQLTMLRYFTLDEAAAAQAAQIDIASVPPALVTDPRYREVAPAVFSLTGKTHLEYGSPDEYLRFAGQMLEAGADAMYCSGSLQTVAYLAREFIPIVGHVGLVPSRATWTGGYRAVGKTAETALALFAECRRYQEAGAFAVEIEVVSVEVAAAISARLDLLLWSMGSGAGCDAQYLFAEDILGENRGHVPRHAKVYRNFAAEYDRLQTERIKAFAEFRDDVASGGFPGRGHVIQMPPHEFDKFLNGISKEG
;
A
#
# COMPACT_ATOMS: atom_id res chain seq x y z
N MET A 1 18.63 -16.28 -27.56
CA MET A 1 19.55 -15.85 -26.49
C MET A 1 18.77 -15.82 -25.20
N ASN A 2 18.99 -16.81 -24.31
CA ASN A 2 18.33 -16.90 -23.01
C ASN A 2 18.90 -15.82 -22.07
N THR A 3 18.18 -14.76 -21.87
CA THR A 3 18.37 -13.90 -20.70
C THR A 3 17.85 -14.65 -19.47
N ILE A 4 18.73 -15.47 -18.87
CA ILE A 4 18.50 -16.04 -17.54
C ILE A 4 18.29 -14.85 -16.63
N GLY A 5 17.03 -14.65 -16.20
CA GLY A 5 16.62 -13.53 -15.38
C GLY A 5 17.47 -13.50 -14.11
N LYS A 6 18.27 -12.44 -13.95
CA LYS A 6 18.90 -12.11 -12.68
C LYS A 6 17.77 -12.04 -11.66
N LYS A 7 17.76 -12.99 -10.69
CA LYS A 7 16.79 -12.97 -9.59
C LYS A 7 16.98 -11.62 -8.89
N LEU A 8 16.02 -10.71 -9.04
CA LEU A 8 16.08 -9.38 -8.44
C LEU A 8 16.21 -9.58 -6.92
N LYS A 9 17.33 -9.12 -6.36
CA LYS A 9 17.56 -9.21 -4.92
C LYS A 9 16.75 -8.12 -4.22
N ARG A 10 15.96 -8.50 -3.23
CA ARG A 10 15.26 -7.54 -2.35
C ARG A 10 16.29 -6.71 -1.59
N PRO A 11 16.21 -5.37 -1.62
CA PRO A 11 17.16 -4.52 -0.91
C PRO A 11 16.98 -4.65 0.61
N THR A 12 18.05 -4.36 1.34
CA THR A 12 18.07 -4.22 2.79
C THR A 12 18.08 -2.74 3.17
N VAL A 13 17.94 -2.43 4.47
CA VAL A 13 18.12 -1.07 4.99
C VAL A 13 19.49 -0.51 4.63
N ALA A 14 20.54 -1.35 4.67
CA ALA A 14 21.90 -0.96 4.29
C ALA A 14 21.98 -0.60 2.80
N ASP A 15 21.34 -1.37 1.93
CA ASP A 15 21.27 -1.08 0.49
C ASP A 15 20.55 0.27 0.23
N LEU A 16 19.43 0.54 0.92
CA LEU A 16 18.71 1.82 0.80
C LEU A 16 19.54 3.00 1.29
N ARG A 17 20.25 2.87 2.42
CA ARG A 17 21.16 3.89 2.95
C ARG A 17 22.31 4.18 1.99
N ALA A 18 22.87 3.16 1.35
CA ALA A 18 23.95 3.32 0.37
C ALA A 18 23.53 4.12 -0.87
N LEU A 19 22.22 4.21 -1.16
CA LEU A 19 21.69 4.99 -2.28
C LEU A 19 21.43 6.46 -1.94
N LYS A 20 21.54 6.85 -0.66
CA LYS A 20 21.38 8.25 -0.23
C LYS A 20 22.36 9.16 -0.97
N GLY A 21 21.82 10.23 -1.58
CA GLY A 21 22.61 11.17 -2.38
C GLY A 21 23.10 10.65 -3.74
N GLN A 22 22.85 9.37 -4.07
CA GLN A 22 23.23 8.81 -5.37
C GLN A 22 22.06 8.81 -6.38
N ARG A 23 20.87 8.41 -5.94
CA ARG A 23 19.65 8.49 -6.71
C ARG A 23 18.43 8.63 -5.80
N GLN A 24 17.39 9.23 -6.32
CA GLN A 24 16.12 9.27 -5.65
C GLN A 24 15.40 7.92 -5.82
N LEU A 25 14.79 7.42 -4.74
CA LEU A 25 14.01 6.20 -4.71
C LEU A 25 12.55 6.48 -5.04
N THR A 26 11.85 5.47 -5.54
CA THR A 26 10.41 5.49 -5.75
C THR A 26 9.71 4.70 -4.64
N MET A 27 8.64 5.28 -4.09
CA MET A 27 7.84 4.63 -3.07
C MET A 27 6.35 4.74 -3.37
N LEU A 28 5.62 3.63 -3.25
CA LEU A 28 4.18 3.58 -3.41
C LEU A 28 3.48 3.00 -2.17
N ARG A 29 2.31 3.54 -1.86
CA ARG A 29 1.34 2.84 -1.05
C ARG A 29 0.34 2.14 -1.96
N TYR A 30 0.15 0.85 -1.77
CA TYR A 30 -0.81 0.05 -2.53
C TYR A 30 -1.51 -0.99 -1.63
N PHE A 31 -2.61 -1.57 -2.13
CA PHE A 31 -3.55 -2.32 -1.31
C PHE A 31 -3.86 -3.72 -1.83
N THR A 32 -3.49 -4.03 -3.09
CA THR A 32 -3.87 -5.27 -3.76
C THR A 32 -2.65 -6.03 -4.28
N LEU A 33 -2.84 -7.33 -4.54
CA LEU A 33 -1.81 -8.18 -5.16
C LEU A 33 -1.50 -7.75 -6.60
N ASP A 34 -2.52 -7.27 -7.33
CA ASP A 34 -2.32 -6.79 -8.70
C ASP A 34 -1.45 -5.53 -8.74
N GLU A 35 -1.67 -4.60 -7.81
CA GLU A 35 -0.81 -3.42 -7.65
C GLU A 35 0.60 -3.81 -7.20
N ALA A 36 0.73 -4.80 -6.30
CA ALA A 36 2.02 -5.32 -5.87
C ALA A 36 2.81 -5.92 -7.05
N ALA A 37 2.14 -6.74 -7.89
CA ALA A 37 2.73 -7.30 -9.09
C ALA A 37 3.13 -6.21 -10.10
N ALA A 38 2.29 -5.18 -10.27
CA ALA A 38 2.59 -4.04 -11.13
C ALA A 38 3.77 -3.21 -10.60
N ALA A 39 3.83 -2.95 -9.29
CA ALA A 39 4.96 -2.26 -8.65
C ALA A 39 6.27 -3.04 -8.82
N GLN A 40 6.24 -4.36 -8.66
CA GLN A 40 7.39 -5.24 -8.91
C GLN A 40 7.84 -5.17 -10.38
N ALA A 41 6.92 -5.26 -11.32
CA ALA A 41 7.22 -5.20 -12.76
C ALA A 41 7.75 -3.83 -13.17
N ALA A 42 7.23 -2.76 -12.57
CA ALA A 42 7.68 -1.39 -12.78
C ALA A 42 8.97 -1.03 -12.01
N GLN A 43 9.53 -1.97 -11.24
CA GLN A 43 10.75 -1.77 -10.45
C GLN A 43 10.64 -0.62 -9.42
N ILE A 44 9.49 -0.50 -8.77
CA ILE A 44 9.32 0.39 -7.63
C ILE A 44 10.23 -0.09 -6.49
N ASP A 45 10.96 0.82 -5.86
CA ASP A 45 11.96 0.48 -4.84
C ASP A 45 11.33 0.08 -3.51
N ILE A 46 10.34 0.86 -3.05
CA ILE A 46 9.78 0.78 -1.70
C ILE A 46 8.25 0.73 -1.78
N ALA A 47 7.65 -0.05 -0.91
CA ALA A 47 6.20 -0.09 -0.75
C ALA A 47 5.77 0.08 0.71
N SER A 48 4.74 0.90 0.92
CA SER A 48 3.95 0.92 2.15
C SER A 48 2.69 0.09 1.91
N VAL A 49 2.51 -0.98 2.66
CA VAL A 49 1.43 -1.94 2.42
C VAL A 49 0.63 -2.21 3.70
N PRO A 50 -0.68 -2.50 3.60
CA PRO A 50 -1.46 -2.86 4.78
C PRO A 50 -1.01 -4.21 5.35
N PRO A 51 -1.18 -4.44 6.67
CA PRO A 51 -0.85 -5.71 7.32
C PRO A 51 -1.49 -6.93 6.65
N ALA A 52 -2.75 -6.81 6.23
CA ALA A 52 -3.47 -7.89 5.57
C ALA A 52 -2.80 -8.34 4.26
N LEU A 53 -2.19 -7.41 3.52
CA LEU A 53 -1.47 -7.74 2.28
C LEU A 53 -0.12 -8.40 2.58
N VAL A 54 0.60 -7.95 3.61
CA VAL A 54 1.87 -8.58 4.03
C VAL A 54 1.67 -10.02 4.45
N THR A 55 0.56 -10.31 5.16
CA THR A 55 0.26 -11.66 5.65
C THR A 55 -0.37 -12.58 4.60
N ASP A 56 -0.73 -12.08 3.41
CA ASP A 56 -1.12 -12.93 2.29
C ASP A 56 0.12 -13.66 1.74
N PRO A 57 0.16 -15.01 1.75
CA PRO A 57 1.33 -15.77 1.31
C PRO A 57 1.74 -15.46 -0.15
N ARG A 58 0.78 -15.06 -0.99
CA ARG A 58 1.01 -14.70 -2.38
C ARG A 58 1.76 -13.36 -2.55
N TYR A 59 1.75 -12.52 -1.50
CA TYR A 59 2.38 -11.20 -1.59
C TYR A 59 3.85 -11.28 -2.01
N ARG A 60 4.62 -12.14 -1.37
CA ARG A 60 6.05 -12.30 -1.69
C ARG A 60 6.31 -13.12 -2.96
N GLU A 61 5.31 -13.82 -3.46
CA GLU A 61 5.36 -14.46 -4.78
C GLU A 61 5.28 -13.41 -5.90
N VAL A 62 4.38 -12.42 -5.77
CA VAL A 62 4.17 -11.37 -6.80
C VAL A 62 5.11 -10.18 -6.65
N ALA A 63 5.60 -9.87 -5.44
CA ALA A 63 6.50 -8.76 -5.15
C ALA A 63 7.75 -9.21 -4.36
N PRO A 64 8.60 -10.10 -4.93
CA PRO A 64 9.73 -10.67 -4.21
C PRO A 64 10.86 -9.69 -3.93
N ALA A 65 11.00 -8.60 -4.71
CA ALA A 65 12.14 -7.69 -4.66
C ALA A 65 11.81 -6.27 -4.20
N VAL A 66 10.54 -5.94 -3.96
CA VAL A 66 10.14 -4.64 -3.42
C VAL A 66 10.43 -4.59 -1.92
N PHE A 67 11.16 -3.58 -1.46
CA PHE A 67 11.32 -3.33 -0.02
C PHE A 67 9.99 -2.87 0.56
N SER A 68 9.45 -3.61 1.52
CA SER A 68 8.09 -3.38 2.00
C SER A 68 8.06 -3.05 3.47
N LEU A 69 7.39 -1.94 3.81
CA LEU A 69 7.07 -1.62 5.18
C LEU A 69 5.57 -1.73 5.41
N THR A 70 5.21 -2.01 6.64
CA THR A 70 3.81 -2.07 7.07
C THR A 70 3.67 -1.46 8.46
N GLY A 71 2.45 -1.19 8.85
CA GLY A 71 2.14 -0.67 10.18
C GLY A 71 0.66 -0.33 10.29
N LYS A 72 0.26 -0.03 11.51
CA LYS A 72 -1.02 0.54 11.85
C LYS A 72 -0.79 1.91 12.47
N THR A 73 -1.83 2.66 12.70
CA THR A 73 -1.70 3.89 13.46
C THR A 73 -1.29 3.56 14.91
N HIS A 74 -0.53 4.46 15.55
CA HIS A 74 -0.07 4.25 16.93
C HIS A 74 -1.22 4.05 17.94
N LEU A 75 -2.43 4.51 17.61
CA LEU A 75 -3.62 4.37 18.47
C LEU A 75 -4.21 2.95 18.44
N GLU A 76 -3.80 2.11 17.49
CA GLU A 76 -4.23 0.71 17.39
C GLU A 76 -3.39 -0.23 18.27
N TYR A 77 -2.31 0.27 18.87
CA TYR A 77 -1.46 -0.48 19.79
C TYR A 77 -1.60 0.16 21.19
N GLY A 78 -1.99 -0.59 22.17
CA GLY A 78 -2.14 -0.08 23.52
C GLY A 78 -0.80 0.19 24.23
N SER A 79 0.28 -0.48 23.80
CA SER A 79 1.59 -0.39 24.43
C SER A 79 2.74 -0.65 23.45
N PRO A 80 3.98 -0.26 23.77
CA PRO A 80 5.18 -0.62 23.00
C PRO A 80 5.37 -2.14 22.85
N ASP A 81 5.02 -2.92 23.87
CA ASP A 81 5.12 -4.39 23.86
C ASP A 81 4.15 -5.02 22.85
N GLU A 82 2.93 -4.49 22.74
CA GLU A 82 1.97 -4.91 21.73
C GLU A 82 2.47 -4.55 20.34
N TYR A 83 3.09 -3.39 20.20
CA TYR A 83 3.72 -3.00 18.94
C TYR A 83 4.89 -3.93 18.57
N LEU A 84 5.76 -4.27 19.52
CA LEU A 84 6.86 -5.19 19.30
C LEU A 84 6.36 -6.58 18.84
N ARG A 85 5.35 -7.10 19.51
CA ARG A 85 4.73 -8.38 19.16
C ARG A 85 4.16 -8.37 17.73
N PHE A 86 3.46 -7.29 17.38
CA PHE A 86 2.96 -7.09 16.02
C PHE A 86 4.09 -6.95 15.00
N ALA A 87 5.14 -6.19 15.32
CA ALA A 87 6.31 -6.03 14.45
C ALA A 87 6.96 -7.39 14.14
N GLY A 88 7.14 -8.24 15.17
CA GLY A 88 7.65 -9.60 14.99
C GLY A 88 6.80 -10.41 14.01
N GLN A 89 5.48 -10.39 14.17
CA GLN A 89 4.55 -11.07 13.25
C GLN A 89 4.66 -10.57 11.80
N MET A 90 4.77 -9.26 11.61
CA MET A 90 4.88 -8.67 10.26
C MET A 90 6.22 -8.97 9.59
N LEU A 91 7.32 -8.90 10.34
CA LEU A 91 8.63 -9.26 9.82
C LEU A 91 8.72 -10.74 9.47
N GLU A 92 8.15 -11.62 10.28
CA GLU A 92 8.04 -13.05 9.99
C GLU A 92 7.20 -13.34 8.75
N ALA A 93 6.10 -12.58 8.56
CA ALA A 93 5.27 -12.65 7.36
C ALA A 93 5.95 -12.06 6.11
N GLY A 94 7.10 -11.40 6.27
CA GLY A 94 7.93 -10.92 5.17
C GLY A 94 7.98 -9.41 4.97
N ALA A 95 7.49 -8.58 5.91
CA ALA A 95 7.81 -7.16 5.90
C ALA A 95 9.32 -6.94 6.09
N ASP A 96 9.85 -5.85 5.56
CA ASP A 96 11.25 -5.47 5.71
C ASP A 96 11.44 -4.39 6.78
N ALA A 97 10.39 -3.64 7.09
CA ALA A 97 10.40 -2.56 8.08
C ALA A 97 9.00 -2.29 8.64
N MET A 98 8.95 -1.51 9.72
CA MET A 98 7.74 -1.10 10.38
C MET A 98 7.57 0.42 10.34
N TYR A 99 6.37 0.88 9.97
CA TYR A 99 5.99 2.27 10.11
C TYR A 99 5.52 2.54 11.55
N CYS A 100 6.05 3.57 12.19
CA CYS A 100 5.70 3.94 13.55
C CYS A 100 5.53 5.46 13.68
N SER A 101 4.29 5.94 13.81
CA SER A 101 3.94 7.33 14.11
C SER A 101 3.76 7.60 15.63
N GLY A 102 4.15 6.65 16.46
CA GLY A 102 4.09 6.75 17.92
C GLY A 102 5.13 7.69 18.52
N SER A 103 5.30 7.62 19.85
CA SER A 103 6.28 8.42 20.56
C SER A 103 7.72 8.02 20.19
N LEU A 104 8.66 8.96 20.38
CA LEU A 104 10.09 8.66 20.23
C LEU A 104 10.58 7.56 21.18
N GLN A 105 9.95 7.45 22.37
CA GLN A 105 10.22 6.35 23.30
C GLN A 105 9.82 4.99 22.70
N THR A 106 8.66 4.92 22.05
CA THR A 106 8.22 3.71 21.34
C THR A 106 9.17 3.37 20.19
N VAL A 107 9.57 4.38 19.40
CA VAL A 107 10.56 4.20 18.32
C VAL A 107 11.87 3.65 18.88
N ALA A 108 12.42 4.26 19.93
CA ALA A 108 13.67 3.83 20.56
C ALA A 108 13.54 2.43 21.17
N TYR A 109 12.40 2.10 21.75
CA TYR A 109 12.11 0.78 22.28
C TYR A 109 12.20 -0.29 21.20
N LEU A 110 11.48 -0.10 20.08
CA LEU A 110 11.48 -1.03 18.96
C LEU A 110 12.85 -1.12 18.25
N ALA A 111 13.53 0.00 18.09
CA ALA A 111 14.85 0.03 17.44
C ALA A 111 15.92 -0.73 18.24
N ARG A 112 15.84 -0.77 19.58
CA ARG A 112 16.72 -1.55 20.44
C ARG A 112 16.54 -3.06 20.25
N GLU A 113 15.34 -3.49 19.85
CA GLU A 113 15.05 -4.88 19.49
C GLU A 113 15.35 -5.17 18.02
N PHE A 114 16.14 -4.29 17.36
CA PHE A 114 16.55 -4.43 15.96
C PHE A 114 15.40 -4.41 14.94
N ILE A 115 14.24 -3.86 15.31
CA ILE A 115 13.14 -3.64 14.36
C ILE A 115 13.49 -2.43 13.48
N PRO A 116 13.59 -2.57 12.14
CA PRO A 116 13.77 -1.44 11.25
C PRO A 116 12.55 -0.51 11.29
N ILE A 117 12.72 0.74 11.76
CA ILE A 117 11.62 1.68 11.98
C ILE A 117 11.69 2.86 11.03
N VAL A 118 10.52 3.19 10.48
CA VAL A 118 10.23 4.41 9.73
C VAL A 118 9.30 5.29 10.54
N GLY A 119 9.73 6.50 10.85
CA GLY A 119 8.91 7.50 11.56
C GLY A 119 8.06 8.34 10.62
N HIS A 120 7.37 9.35 11.18
CA HIS A 120 6.57 10.30 10.41
C HIS A 120 6.71 11.72 10.99
N VAL A 121 7.04 12.67 10.14
CA VAL A 121 7.25 14.09 10.50
C VAL A 121 6.55 15.03 9.49
N GLY A 122 6.40 16.28 9.86
CA GLY A 122 5.68 17.25 9.05
C GLY A 122 4.18 17.21 9.31
N LEU A 123 3.37 17.07 8.30
CA LEU A 123 1.94 16.85 8.44
C LEU A 123 1.69 15.39 8.83
N VAL A 124 1.45 15.15 10.11
CA VAL A 124 1.07 13.83 10.62
C VAL A 124 -0.44 13.81 10.84
N PRO A 125 -1.24 13.06 10.05
CA PRO A 125 -2.72 13.12 10.11
C PRO A 125 -3.29 12.90 11.51
N SER A 126 -2.74 11.97 12.28
CA SER A 126 -3.16 11.68 13.65
C SER A 126 -2.88 12.82 14.64
N ARG A 127 -2.04 13.79 14.27
CA ARG A 127 -1.69 14.98 15.07
C ARG A 127 -2.39 16.25 14.57
N ALA A 128 -3.30 16.16 13.59
CA ALA A 128 -3.94 17.33 12.97
C ALA A 128 -4.63 18.24 13.99
N THR A 129 -5.25 17.68 15.04
CA THR A 129 -5.88 18.45 16.12
C THR A 129 -4.87 19.33 16.86
N TRP A 130 -3.63 18.87 17.06
CA TRP A 130 -2.56 19.62 17.72
C TRP A 130 -1.97 20.70 16.83
N THR A 131 -1.94 20.48 15.51
CA THR A 131 -1.32 21.38 14.52
C THR A 131 -2.31 22.37 13.91
N GLY A 132 -3.58 22.32 14.29
CA GLY A 132 -4.65 23.20 13.79
C GLY A 132 -5.13 22.80 12.39
N GLY A 133 -5.17 21.51 12.07
CA GLY A 133 -5.66 20.93 10.83
C GLY A 133 -4.55 20.47 9.87
N TYR A 134 -4.95 20.11 8.67
CA TYR A 134 -4.04 19.65 7.59
C TYR A 134 -3.31 20.86 7.00
N ARG A 135 -2.10 21.14 7.49
CA ARG A 135 -1.31 22.32 7.09
C ARG A 135 0.11 21.94 6.74
N ALA A 136 0.68 22.66 5.77
CA ALA A 136 2.10 22.57 5.47
C ALA A 136 2.94 23.07 6.66
N VAL A 137 4.01 22.34 6.95
CA VAL A 137 4.93 22.57 8.08
C VAL A 137 6.26 23.16 7.54
N GLY A 138 7.03 23.80 8.43
CA GLY A 138 8.35 24.35 8.07
C GLY A 138 8.30 25.61 7.21
N LYS A 139 7.25 26.42 7.31
CA LYS A 139 7.12 27.70 6.56
C LYS A 139 7.82 28.89 7.22
N THR A 140 8.20 28.77 8.50
CA THR A 140 8.97 29.78 9.23
C THR A 140 10.28 29.18 9.69
N ALA A 141 11.29 30.00 9.95
CA ALA A 141 12.57 29.53 10.46
C ALA A 141 12.40 28.76 11.79
N GLU A 142 11.53 29.21 12.67
CA GLU A 142 11.21 28.54 13.93
C GLU A 142 10.64 27.13 13.70
N THR A 143 9.60 27.01 12.87
CA THR A 143 8.97 25.70 12.60
C THR A 143 9.89 24.79 11.79
N ALA A 144 10.75 25.31 10.93
CA ALA A 144 11.76 24.56 10.21
C ALA A 144 12.85 24.01 11.15
N LEU A 145 13.34 24.82 12.11
CA LEU A 145 14.30 24.37 13.12
C LEU A 145 13.71 23.31 14.06
N ALA A 146 12.44 23.48 14.46
CA ALA A 146 11.74 22.47 15.25
C ALA A 146 11.63 21.15 14.50
N LEU A 147 11.28 21.18 13.21
CA LEU A 147 11.21 19.99 12.37
C LEU A 147 12.58 19.31 12.19
N PHE A 148 13.64 20.09 11.98
CA PHE A 148 15.01 19.56 11.93
C PHE A 148 15.38 18.84 13.23
N ALA A 149 15.07 19.46 14.38
CA ALA A 149 15.31 18.85 15.68
C ALA A 149 14.47 17.57 15.89
N GLU A 150 13.24 17.53 15.35
CA GLU A 150 12.39 16.31 15.38
C GLU A 150 13.01 15.19 14.54
N CYS A 151 13.42 15.46 13.29
CA CYS A 151 14.10 14.48 12.44
C CYS A 151 15.38 13.93 13.10
N ARG A 152 16.19 14.81 13.71
CA ARG A 152 17.40 14.39 14.45
C ARG A 152 17.05 13.46 15.61
N ARG A 153 16.01 13.77 16.37
CA ARG A 153 15.56 12.89 17.48
C ARG A 153 15.06 11.54 16.98
N TYR A 154 14.43 11.45 15.79
CA TYR A 154 14.09 10.16 15.17
C TYR A 154 15.36 9.35 14.83
N GLN A 155 16.39 10.01 14.27
CA GLN A 155 17.68 9.36 14.02
C GLN A 155 18.33 8.87 15.30
N GLU A 156 18.38 9.69 16.34
CA GLU A 156 18.92 9.35 17.67
C GLU A 156 18.14 8.20 18.36
N ALA A 157 16.82 8.13 18.11
CA ALA A 157 15.96 7.03 18.58
C ALA A 157 16.16 5.72 17.79
N GLY A 158 16.96 5.72 16.72
CA GLY A 158 17.30 4.54 15.94
C GLY A 158 16.41 4.29 14.71
N ALA A 159 15.52 5.21 14.36
CA ALA A 159 14.82 5.14 13.07
C ALA A 159 15.83 5.22 11.91
N PHE A 160 15.63 4.44 10.85
CA PHE A 160 16.48 4.52 9.67
C PHE A 160 15.94 5.47 8.61
N ALA A 161 14.64 5.77 8.66
CA ALA A 161 13.95 6.67 7.76
C ALA A 161 12.79 7.40 8.46
N VAL A 162 12.36 8.50 7.87
CA VAL A 162 11.08 9.16 8.19
C VAL A 162 10.34 9.51 6.91
N GLU A 163 9.04 9.35 6.95
CA GLU A 163 8.13 9.98 6.02
C GLU A 163 8.06 11.46 6.37
N ILE A 164 8.34 12.33 5.40
CA ILE A 164 8.29 13.79 5.56
C ILE A 164 7.16 14.33 4.67
N GLU A 165 6.04 14.69 5.32
CA GLU A 165 4.81 15.04 4.63
C GLU A 165 4.53 16.54 4.66
N VAL A 166 4.28 17.11 3.46
CA VAL A 166 3.83 18.50 3.22
C VAL A 166 4.70 19.53 3.95
N VAL A 167 6.01 19.44 3.74
CA VAL A 167 7.04 20.36 4.25
C VAL A 167 7.55 21.23 3.11
N SER A 168 8.01 22.47 3.45
CA SER A 168 8.66 23.36 2.46
C SER A 168 9.83 22.65 1.79
N VAL A 169 9.93 22.78 0.46
CA VAL A 169 10.92 22.07 -0.39
C VAL A 169 12.36 22.34 0.07
N GLU A 170 12.66 23.59 0.37
CA GLU A 170 14.00 24.03 0.79
C GLU A 170 14.38 23.46 2.17
N VAL A 171 13.39 23.37 3.07
CA VAL A 171 13.57 22.82 4.42
C VAL A 171 13.81 21.32 4.34
N ALA A 172 12.99 20.58 3.60
CA ALA A 172 13.13 19.15 3.44
C ALA A 172 14.48 18.77 2.80
N ALA A 173 14.89 19.47 1.75
CA ALA A 173 16.19 19.29 1.10
C ALA A 173 17.35 19.60 2.05
N ALA A 174 17.27 20.69 2.82
CA ALA A 174 18.28 21.06 3.78
C ALA A 174 18.44 20.06 4.92
N ILE A 175 17.33 19.45 5.38
CA ILE A 175 17.33 18.39 6.40
C ILE A 175 17.95 17.12 5.83
N SER A 176 17.52 16.68 4.63
CA SER A 176 18.03 15.47 3.98
C SER A 176 19.54 15.51 3.79
N ALA A 177 20.08 16.66 3.40
CA ALA A 177 21.51 16.84 3.18
C ALA A 177 22.37 16.82 4.47
N ARG A 178 21.74 16.91 5.67
CA ARG A 178 22.46 17.06 6.96
C ARG A 178 22.31 15.89 7.91
N LEU A 179 21.42 14.95 7.60
CA LEU A 179 21.16 13.78 8.45
C LEU A 179 21.45 12.49 7.67
N ASP A 180 21.90 11.47 8.36
CA ASP A 180 22.02 10.11 7.80
C ASP A 180 20.68 9.41 7.68
N LEU A 181 19.66 9.94 8.36
CA LEU A 181 18.27 9.51 8.28
C LEU A 181 17.75 9.65 6.85
N LEU A 182 17.14 8.60 6.29
CA LEU A 182 16.48 8.70 4.99
C LEU A 182 15.19 9.52 5.11
N LEU A 183 14.99 10.47 4.21
CA LEU A 183 13.76 11.26 4.13
C LEU A 183 12.94 10.84 2.92
N TRP A 184 11.72 10.36 3.16
CA TRP A 184 10.78 9.94 2.11
C TRP A 184 9.70 11.00 1.93
N SER A 185 9.76 11.69 0.81
CA SER A 185 8.94 12.88 0.54
C SER A 185 7.52 12.51 0.14
N MET A 186 6.55 12.98 0.88
CA MET A 186 5.17 13.11 0.43
C MET A 186 4.82 14.60 0.35
N GLY A 187 4.92 15.17 -0.84
CA GLY A 187 4.67 16.60 -1.07
C GLY A 187 5.71 17.55 -0.50
N SER A 188 6.93 17.08 -0.22
CA SER A 188 8.04 17.87 0.35
C SER A 188 9.18 18.13 -0.65
N GLY A 189 8.95 17.83 -1.93
CA GLY A 189 9.86 18.13 -3.05
C GLY A 189 10.91 17.06 -3.32
N ALA A 190 11.70 17.30 -4.38
CA ALA A 190 12.66 16.36 -4.93
C ALA A 190 14.01 16.29 -4.20
N GLY A 191 14.22 17.12 -3.18
CA GLY A 191 15.47 17.13 -2.40
C GLY A 191 15.59 16.06 -1.31
N CYS A 192 14.63 15.11 -1.25
CA CYS A 192 14.62 13.99 -0.33
C CYS A 192 15.12 12.70 -1.01
N ASP A 193 15.27 11.63 -0.22
CA ASP A 193 15.84 10.36 -0.68
C ASP A 193 14.85 9.50 -1.45
N ALA A 194 13.54 9.67 -1.24
CA ALA A 194 12.48 9.01 -2.00
C ALA A 194 11.31 9.94 -2.31
N GLN A 195 10.55 9.63 -3.37
CA GLN A 195 9.23 10.19 -3.65
C GLN A 195 8.16 9.16 -3.35
N TYR A 196 7.21 9.54 -2.53
CA TYR A 196 6.15 8.68 -2.03
C TYR A 196 4.78 9.18 -2.48
N LEU A 197 4.02 8.32 -3.15
CA LEU A 197 2.63 8.55 -3.58
C LEU A 197 1.77 7.31 -3.30
N PHE A 198 0.46 7.52 -3.34
CA PHE A 198 -0.51 6.43 -3.25
C PHE A 198 -0.86 5.91 -4.66
N ALA A 199 -1.01 4.59 -4.80
CA ALA A 199 -1.36 3.96 -6.06
C ALA A 199 -2.72 4.47 -6.58
N GLU A 200 -3.71 4.64 -5.71
CA GLU A 200 -5.03 5.16 -6.07
C GLU A 200 -4.98 6.54 -6.74
N ASP A 201 -4.06 7.41 -6.32
CA ASP A 201 -3.86 8.71 -6.96
C ASP A 201 -3.18 8.57 -8.32
N ILE A 202 -2.13 7.75 -8.40
CA ILE A 202 -1.37 7.50 -9.64
C ILE A 202 -2.26 6.88 -10.71
N LEU A 203 -3.10 5.91 -10.32
CA LEU A 203 -4.00 5.19 -11.20
C LEU A 203 -5.27 5.98 -11.54
N GLY A 204 -5.56 7.05 -10.80
CA GLY A 204 -6.78 7.84 -10.99
C GLY A 204 -8.03 7.06 -10.58
N GLU A 205 -7.96 6.32 -9.49
CA GLU A 205 -9.09 5.61 -8.89
C GLU A 205 -9.87 6.50 -7.93
N ASN A 206 -9.18 7.50 -7.35
CA ASN A 206 -9.76 8.44 -6.42
C ASN A 206 -10.84 9.30 -7.11
N ARG A 207 -12.07 9.20 -6.62
CA ARG A 207 -13.22 9.96 -7.13
C ARG A 207 -13.45 11.28 -6.38
N GLY A 208 -12.68 11.52 -5.33
CA GLY A 208 -12.78 12.70 -4.49
C GLY A 208 -11.64 13.69 -4.72
N HIS A 209 -11.17 14.27 -3.64
CA HIS A 209 -10.05 15.20 -3.66
C HIS A 209 -8.73 14.48 -3.94
N VAL A 210 -8.05 14.89 -4.98
CA VAL A 210 -6.68 14.47 -5.26
C VAL A 210 -5.72 15.45 -4.58
N PRO A 211 -4.80 15.00 -3.71
CA PRO A 211 -3.85 15.87 -3.04
C PRO A 211 -2.99 16.63 -4.05
N ARG A 212 -2.66 17.91 -3.75
CA ARG A 212 -1.87 18.77 -4.65
C ARG A 212 -0.51 18.16 -5.04
N HIS A 213 0.07 17.34 -4.19
CA HIS A 213 1.35 16.69 -4.43
C HIS A 213 1.25 15.41 -5.27
N ALA A 214 0.04 14.89 -5.46
CA ALA A 214 -0.18 13.71 -6.28
C ALA A 214 -0.21 14.07 -7.78
N LYS A 215 0.27 13.14 -8.59
CA LYS A 215 0.19 13.22 -10.05
C LYS A 215 -0.56 12.00 -10.58
N VAL A 216 -1.67 12.26 -11.27
CA VAL A 216 -2.50 11.23 -11.90
C VAL A 216 -1.90 10.86 -13.25
N TYR A 217 -1.67 9.57 -13.50
CA TYR A 217 -1.12 9.05 -14.75
C TYR A 217 -2.12 8.25 -15.57
N ARG A 218 -3.21 7.79 -14.96
CA ARG A 218 -4.27 6.98 -15.59
C ARG A 218 -5.65 7.43 -15.09
N ASN A 219 -6.71 6.85 -15.62
CA ASN A 219 -8.10 7.12 -15.20
C ASN A 219 -8.83 5.78 -15.01
N PHE A 220 -8.47 5.03 -13.98
CA PHE A 220 -9.10 3.75 -13.68
C PHE A 220 -10.53 3.90 -13.20
N ALA A 221 -10.88 5.04 -12.59
CA ALA A 221 -12.27 5.34 -12.24
C ALA A 221 -13.21 5.21 -13.44
N ALA A 222 -12.82 5.78 -14.60
CA ALA A 222 -13.61 5.66 -15.83
C ALA A 222 -13.68 4.23 -16.36
N GLU A 223 -12.58 3.45 -16.25
CA GLU A 223 -12.59 2.05 -16.66
C GLU A 223 -13.49 1.19 -15.76
N TYR A 224 -13.48 1.44 -14.47
CA TYR A 224 -14.39 0.77 -13.52
C TYR A 224 -15.86 1.09 -13.81
N ASP A 225 -16.17 2.34 -14.17
CA ASP A 225 -17.54 2.75 -14.58
C ASP A 225 -17.96 2.06 -15.86
N ARG A 226 -17.06 1.97 -16.84
CA ARG A 226 -17.31 1.21 -18.08
C ARG A 226 -17.59 -0.27 -17.78
N LEU A 227 -16.74 -0.91 -16.97
CA LEU A 227 -16.91 -2.30 -16.56
C LEU A 227 -18.23 -2.49 -15.79
N GLN A 228 -18.59 -1.56 -14.90
CA GLN A 228 -19.86 -1.64 -14.17
C GLN A 228 -21.06 -1.55 -15.11
N THR A 229 -20.99 -0.70 -16.12
CA THR A 229 -22.03 -0.59 -17.16
C THR A 229 -22.20 -1.92 -17.91
N GLU A 230 -21.10 -2.58 -18.30
CA GLU A 230 -21.15 -3.88 -18.96
C GLU A 230 -21.69 -4.99 -18.04
N ARG A 231 -21.35 -4.98 -16.73
CA ARG A 231 -21.93 -5.92 -15.75
C ARG A 231 -23.45 -5.76 -15.67
N ILE A 232 -23.95 -4.53 -15.61
CA ILE A 232 -25.38 -4.24 -15.55
C ILE A 232 -26.07 -4.77 -16.81
N LYS A 233 -25.52 -4.54 -18.00
CA LYS A 233 -26.06 -5.04 -19.27
C LYS A 233 -26.13 -6.58 -19.27
N ALA A 234 -25.03 -7.24 -18.95
CA ALA A 234 -24.97 -8.69 -18.92
C ALA A 234 -25.99 -9.31 -17.94
N PHE A 235 -26.17 -8.70 -16.78
CA PHE A 235 -27.17 -9.18 -15.82
C PHE A 235 -28.61 -8.92 -16.29
N ALA A 236 -28.85 -7.80 -16.98
CA ALA A 236 -30.15 -7.51 -17.60
C ALA A 236 -30.47 -8.48 -18.74
N GLU A 237 -29.52 -8.75 -19.62
CA GLU A 237 -29.66 -9.73 -20.71
C GLU A 237 -29.98 -11.12 -20.16
N PHE A 238 -29.25 -11.59 -19.13
CA PHE A 238 -29.55 -12.87 -18.46
C PHE A 238 -30.97 -12.91 -17.90
N ARG A 239 -31.41 -11.84 -17.20
CA ARG A 239 -32.76 -11.75 -16.67
C ARG A 239 -33.82 -11.83 -17.78
N ASP A 240 -33.59 -11.12 -18.87
CA ASP A 240 -34.54 -11.04 -19.99
C ASP A 240 -34.59 -12.38 -20.75
N ASP A 241 -33.48 -13.07 -20.91
CA ASP A 241 -33.39 -14.42 -21.46
C ASP A 241 -34.18 -15.42 -20.63
N VAL A 242 -34.04 -15.36 -19.29
CA VAL A 242 -34.84 -16.21 -18.41
C VAL A 242 -36.33 -15.89 -18.53
N ALA A 243 -36.71 -14.61 -18.55
CA ALA A 243 -38.11 -14.20 -18.64
C ALA A 243 -38.77 -14.56 -19.99
N SER A 244 -37.99 -14.54 -21.08
CA SER A 244 -38.45 -14.90 -22.42
C SER A 244 -38.38 -16.40 -22.74
N GLY A 245 -37.72 -17.21 -21.87
CA GLY A 245 -37.42 -18.61 -22.13
C GLY A 245 -36.25 -18.85 -23.08
N GLY A 246 -35.44 -17.81 -23.39
CA GLY A 246 -34.19 -17.90 -24.16
C GLY A 246 -33.11 -18.67 -23.40
N PHE A 247 -33.15 -18.64 -22.08
CA PHE A 247 -32.29 -19.39 -21.20
C PHE A 247 -33.13 -20.21 -20.19
N PRO A 248 -32.83 -21.50 -19.92
CA PRO A 248 -31.75 -22.29 -20.52
C PRO A 248 -32.09 -22.82 -21.90
N GLY A 249 -31.14 -22.76 -22.83
CA GLY A 249 -31.23 -23.43 -24.12
C GLY A 249 -30.84 -24.91 -24.04
N ARG A 250 -31.02 -25.67 -25.14
CA ARG A 250 -30.76 -27.11 -25.18
C ARG A 250 -29.38 -27.56 -24.70
N GLY A 251 -28.35 -26.73 -24.93
CA GLY A 251 -27.00 -27.01 -24.49
C GLY A 251 -26.75 -26.79 -23.00
N HIS A 252 -27.67 -26.17 -22.28
CA HIS A 252 -27.56 -25.86 -20.87
C HIS A 252 -28.31 -26.82 -19.95
N VAL A 253 -28.97 -27.86 -20.52
CA VAL A 253 -29.81 -28.80 -19.77
C VAL A 253 -29.36 -30.24 -19.99
N ILE A 254 -29.55 -31.06 -18.98
CA ILE A 254 -29.31 -32.50 -19.05
C ILE A 254 -30.66 -33.16 -19.32
N GLN A 255 -30.70 -34.05 -20.29
CA GLN A 255 -31.89 -34.82 -20.62
C GLN A 255 -31.75 -36.25 -20.12
N MET A 256 -32.80 -36.77 -19.54
CA MET A 256 -32.90 -38.18 -19.19
C MET A 256 -33.28 -38.97 -20.44
N PRO A 257 -32.78 -40.21 -20.65
CA PRO A 257 -33.25 -41.09 -21.71
C PRO A 257 -34.76 -41.31 -21.57
N PRO A 258 -35.54 -41.25 -22.68
CA PRO A 258 -37.01 -41.33 -22.61
C PRO A 258 -37.55 -42.53 -21.83
N HIS A 259 -36.96 -43.73 -22.04
CA HIS A 259 -37.39 -44.96 -21.35
C HIS A 259 -37.11 -44.93 -19.82
N GLU A 260 -36.10 -44.19 -19.36
CA GLU A 260 -35.85 -44.01 -17.94
C GLU A 260 -36.83 -42.99 -17.34
N PHE A 261 -37.19 -41.97 -18.13
CA PHE A 261 -38.18 -40.98 -17.73
C PHE A 261 -39.58 -41.62 -17.54
N ASP A 262 -39.98 -42.52 -18.47
CA ASP A 262 -41.25 -43.27 -18.34
C ASP A 262 -41.26 -44.16 -17.09
N LYS A 263 -40.15 -44.82 -16.75
CA LYS A 263 -40.01 -45.59 -15.49
C LYS A 263 -40.16 -44.69 -14.27
N PHE A 264 -39.54 -43.54 -14.29
CA PHE A 264 -39.64 -42.55 -13.23
C PHE A 264 -41.09 -42.09 -13.02
N LEU A 265 -41.78 -41.71 -14.11
CA LEU A 265 -43.22 -41.30 -14.04
C LEU A 265 -44.13 -42.40 -13.49
N ASN A 266 -43.88 -43.64 -13.94
CA ASN A 266 -44.64 -44.80 -13.42
C ASN A 266 -44.36 -45.09 -11.92
N GLY A 267 -43.18 -44.77 -11.45
CA GLY A 267 -42.77 -44.88 -10.05
C GLY A 267 -43.54 -43.91 -9.16
N ILE A 268 -43.51 -42.61 -9.51
CA ILE A 268 -44.16 -41.55 -8.72
C ILE A 268 -45.69 -41.70 -8.70
N SER A 269 -46.30 -42.23 -9.77
CA SER A 269 -47.74 -42.46 -9.83
C SER A 269 -48.23 -43.60 -8.90
N LYS A 270 -47.31 -44.39 -8.33
CA LYS A 270 -47.62 -45.45 -7.38
C LYS A 270 -47.41 -45.03 -5.92
N GLU A 271 -46.77 -43.91 -5.67
CA GLU A 271 -46.49 -43.37 -4.34
C GLU A 271 -47.48 -42.27 -3.92
N GLY A 272 -48.40 -41.80 -4.78
CA GLY A 272 -49.47 -40.84 -4.54
C GLY A 272 -50.80 -41.51 -4.55
#